data_c7006bb6a10b473850b87f6e948c21cf
#
_entry.id   c7006bb6a10b473850b87f6e948c21cf
#
_cell.length_a   1.000
_cell.length_b   1.000
_cell.length_c   1.000
_cell.angle_alpha   90.00
_cell.angle_beta   90.00
_cell.angle_gamma   90.00
#
_symmetry.space_group_name_H-M   'P 1'
#
loop_
_entity.id
_entity.type
_entity.pdbx_description
1 polymer ?
#
loop_
_entity_poly.entity_id
_entity_poly.type
_entity_poly.pdbx_seq_one_letter_code
_entity_poly.pdbx_strand_id
1 'polypeptide(L)'
;MDVLYFSPMLLGIFLLLAIAVSATALRFMVPNEQGPSFWMAGSWSLICGIGLFIGFIITKSPVLNVLGNAAQLAGEALFLLGIFRFMGRPLPWWTVPTSAGLIALVNTHYWLFDGNSDFLMGVYSTIAGLLPVQAIWLL
;
A
#
# COMPACT_ATOMS: atom_id res chain seq x y z
N MET A 1 22.46 11.32 9.08
CA MET A 1 21.16 10.62 9.11
C MET A 1 21.04 10.02 10.50
N ASP A 2 20.23 10.68 11.34
CA ASP A 2 20.24 10.42 12.77
C ASP A 2 19.70 9.03 13.11
N VAL A 3 20.39 8.31 13.97
CA VAL A 3 20.04 6.96 14.47
C VAL A 3 18.61 6.91 15.03
N LEU A 4 18.10 8.07 15.49
CA LEU A 4 16.74 8.21 16.01
C LEU A 4 15.62 7.96 14.97
N TYR A 5 15.88 8.24 13.68
CA TYR A 5 14.89 8.01 12.60
C TYR A 5 15.01 6.62 11.97
N PHE A 6 16.18 5.98 12.12
CA PHE A 6 16.44 4.68 11.54
C PHE A 6 15.73 3.55 12.30
N SER A 7 15.58 3.69 13.62
CA SER A 7 14.97 2.69 14.50
C SER A 7 13.48 2.45 14.21
N PRO A 8 12.61 3.48 14.14
CA PRO A 8 11.18 3.26 13.84
C PRO A 8 10.93 2.73 12.43
N MET A 9 11.75 3.14 11.45
CA MET A 9 11.64 2.64 10.07
C MET A 9 11.97 1.15 9.99
N LEU A 10 13.05 0.71 10.64
CA LEU A 10 13.40 -0.71 10.72
C LEU A 10 12.32 -1.52 11.42
N LEU A 11 11.80 -1.02 12.55
CA LEU A 11 10.72 -1.67 13.26
C LEU A 11 9.47 -1.84 12.36
N GLY A 12 9.12 -0.81 11.60
CA GLY A 12 8.01 -0.86 10.64
C GLY A 12 8.22 -1.94 9.56
N ILE A 13 9.43 -2.05 9.01
CA ILE A 13 9.77 -3.07 8.02
C ILE A 13 9.67 -4.47 8.64
N PHE A 14 10.20 -4.69 9.84
CA PHE A 14 10.11 -5.98 10.52
C PHE A 14 8.66 -6.38 10.82
N LEU A 15 7.83 -5.44 11.29
CA LEU A 15 6.41 -5.69 11.54
C LEU A 15 5.69 -6.06 10.23
N LEU A 16 5.97 -5.35 9.15
CA LEU A 16 5.35 -5.62 7.86
C LEU A 16 5.78 -6.99 7.30
N LEU A 17 7.05 -7.36 7.46
CA LEU A 17 7.54 -8.70 7.11
C LEU A 17 6.85 -9.79 7.94
N ALA A 18 6.69 -9.58 9.24
CA ALA A 18 5.98 -10.51 10.11
C ALA A 18 4.51 -10.69 9.67
N ILE A 19 3.84 -9.59 9.31
CA ILE A 19 2.48 -9.62 8.77
C ILE A 19 2.43 -10.38 7.44
N ALA A 20 3.36 -10.13 6.53
CA ALA A 20 3.41 -10.79 5.23
C ALA A 20 3.63 -12.30 5.35
N VAL A 21 4.54 -12.72 6.22
CA VAL A 21 4.79 -14.14 6.51
C VAL A 21 3.56 -14.78 7.13
N SER A 22 2.94 -14.12 8.12
CA SER A 22 1.73 -14.61 8.78
C SER A 22 0.54 -14.73 7.80
N ALA A 23 0.33 -13.74 6.96
CA ALA A 23 -0.72 -13.76 5.94
C ALA A 23 -0.47 -14.86 4.89
N THR A 24 0.81 -15.09 4.54
CA THR A 24 1.20 -16.16 3.63
C THR A 24 0.93 -17.53 4.27
N ALA A 25 1.33 -17.73 5.52
CA ALA A 25 1.06 -18.97 6.26
C ALA A 25 -0.45 -19.23 6.39
N LEU A 26 -1.23 -18.19 6.74
CA LEU A 26 -2.68 -18.28 6.87
C LEU A 26 -3.33 -18.68 5.53
N ARG A 27 -2.84 -18.17 4.40
CA ARG A 27 -3.35 -18.54 3.08
C ARG A 27 -3.19 -20.05 2.80
N PHE A 28 -2.10 -20.65 3.24
CA PHE A 28 -1.89 -22.11 3.09
C PHE A 28 -2.69 -22.93 4.09
N MET A 29 -2.94 -22.40 5.28
CA MET A 29 -3.73 -23.11 6.31
C MET A 29 -5.23 -23.12 6.02
N VAL A 30 -5.76 -22.08 5.37
CA VAL A 30 -7.18 -21.95 5.05
C VAL A 30 -7.40 -21.66 3.56
N PRO A 31 -7.12 -22.64 2.69
CA PRO A 31 -7.09 -22.43 1.23
C PRO A 31 -8.46 -22.06 0.63
N ASN A 32 -9.55 -22.40 1.30
CA ASN A 32 -10.91 -22.14 0.84
C ASN A 32 -11.38 -20.71 1.12
N GLU A 33 -10.68 -19.98 2.01
CA GLU A 33 -11.02 -18.61 2.34
C GLU A 33 -10.34 -17.63 1.38
N GLN A 34 -11.10 -16.66 0.86
CA GLN A 34 -10.58 -15.68 -0.10
C GLN A 34 -9.80 -14.55 0.59
N GLY A 35 -10.21 -14.14 1.80
CA GLY A 35 -9.59 -13.03 2.55
C GLY A 35 -8.06 -13.15 2.68
N PRO A 36 -7.52 -14.30 3.16
CA PRO A 36 -6.08 -14.49 3.34
C PRO A 36 -5.25 -14.32 2.05
N SER A 37 -5.80 -14.64 0.89
CA SER A 37 -5.12 -14.45 -0.40
C SER A 37 -4.89 -12.96 -0.69
N PHE A 38 -5.86 -12.12 -0.40
CA PHE A 38 -5.76 -10.67 -0.57
C PHE A 38 -4.82 -10.04 0.47
N TRP A 39 -4.83 -10.52 1.72
CA TRP A 39 -3.90 -10.04 2.75
C TRP A 39 -2.46 -10.41 2.41
N MET A 40 -2.22 -11.62 1.92
CA MET A 40 -0.90 -12.01 1.41
C MET A 40 -0.45 -11.08 0.26
N ALA A 41 -1.29 -10.92 -0.76
CA ALA A 41 -0.97 -10.06 -1.90
C ALA A 41 -0.75 -8.60 -1.48
N GLY A 42 -1.58 -8.08 -0.56
CA GLY A 42 -1.46 -6.73 -0.01
C GLY A 42 -0.14 -6.53 0.73
N SER A 43 0.22 -7.45 1.62
CA SER A 43 1.48 -7.38 2.38
C SER A 43 2.71 -7.36 1.48
N TRP A 44 2.75 -8.25 0.49
CA TRP A 44 3.86 -8.28 -0.46
C TRP A 44 3.90 -7.06 -1.36
N SER A 45 2.73 -6.49 -1.73
CA SER A 45 2.65 -5.22 -2.46
C SER A 45 3.23 -4.07 -1.64
N LEU A 46 2.92 -3.99 -0.34
CA LEU A 46 3.49 -2.98 0.56
C LEU A 46 5.02 -3.11 0.69
N ILE A 47 5.53 -4.33 0.85
CA ILE A 47 6.98 -4.58 0.91
C ILE A 47 7.65 -4.18 -0.40
N CYS A 48 7.06 -4.53 -1.53
CA CYS A 48 7.55 -4.11 -2.85
C CYS A 48 7.57 -2.58 -2.97
N GLY A 49 6.51 -1.91 -2.55
CA GLY A 49 6.41 -0.44 -2.52
C GLY A 49 7.53 0.21 -1.71
N ILE A 50 7.83 -0.31 -0.51
CA ILE A 50 8.94 0.16 0.32
C ILE A 50 10.28 -0.08 -0.37
N GLY A 51 10.49 -1.25 -0.98
CA GLY A 51 11.71 -1.55 -1.74
C GLY A 51 11.93 -0.59 -2.90
N LEU A 52 10.88 -0.29 -3.66
CA LEU A 52 10.92 0.70 -4.74
C LEU A 52 11.21 2.12 -4.21
N PHE A 53 10.65 2.48 -3.06
CA PHE A 53 10.91 3.77 -2.43
C PHE A 53 12.37 3.89 -1.96
N ILE A 54 12.94 2.82 -1.38
CA ILE A 54 14.37 2.78 -1.04
C ILE A 54 15.22 2.92 -2.32
N GLY A 55 14.86 2.21 -3.38
CA GLY A 55 15.48 2.36 -4.70
C GLY A 55 15.43 3.81 -5.21
N PHE A 56 14.30 4.50 -5.04
CA PHE A 56 14.19 5.93 -5.34
C PHE A 56 15.15 6.78 -4.51
N ILE A 57 15.28 6.54 -3.21
CA ILE A 57 16.20 7.29 -2.35
C ILE A 57 17.64 7.20 -2.86
N ILE A 58 18.03 6.00 -3.33
CA ILE A 58 19.40 5.72 -3.82
C ILE A 58 19.61 6.32 -5.21
N THR A 59 18.70 6.07 -6.14
CA THR A 59 18.88 6.39 -7.57
C THR A 59 18.32 7.75 -7.98
N LYS A 60 17.47 8.35 -7.13
CA LYS A 60 16.69 9.58 -7.41
C LYS A 60 15.77 9.45 -8.64
N SER A 61 15.43 8.22 -9.03
CA SER A 61 14.57 7.95 -10.18
C SER A 61 13.09 8.23 -9.86
N PRO A 62 12.44 9.22 -10.50
CA PRO A 62 11.01 9.51 -10.29
C PRO A 62 10.10 8.31 -10.54
N VAL A 63 10.47 7.45 -11.49
CA VAL A 63 9.70 6.24 -11.83
C VAL A 63 9.59 5.31 -10.64
N LEU A 64 10.67 5.11 -9.87
CA LEU A 64 10.64 4.26 -8.67
C LEU A 64 9.77 4.86 -7.57
N ASN A 65 9.71 6.19 -7.45
CA ASN A 65 8.81 6.86 -6.52
C ASN A 65 7.33 6.63 -6.91
N VAL A 66 7.00 6.85 -8.20
CA VAL A 66 5.63 6.66 -8.70
C VAL A 66 5.16 5.21 -8.50
N LEU A 67 6.00 4.24 -8.90
CA LEU A 67 5.68 2.81 -8.75
C LEU A 67 5.61 2.39 -7.28
N GLY A 68 6.48 2.92 -6.43
CA GLY A 68 6.49 2.65 -4.99
C GLY A 68 5.20 3.09 -4.32
N ASN A 69 4.76 4.32 -4.56
CA ASN A 69 3.51 4.86 -4.02
C ASN A 69 2.28 4.11 -4.56
N ALA A 70 2.28 3.77 -5.85
CA ALA A 70 1.21 2.98 -6.45
C ALA A 70 1.11 1.58 -5.83
N ALA A 71 2.25 0.91 -5.60
CA ALA A 71 2.30 -0.41 -4.96
C ALA A 71 1.83 -0.35 -3.49
N GLN A 72 2.15 0.71 -2.75
CA GLN A 72 1.68 0.91 -1.38
C GLN A 72 0.17 1.04 -1.34
N LEU A 73 -0.43 1.94 -2.12
CA LEU A 73 -1.89 2.10 -2.14
C LEU A 73 -2.62 0.87 -2.68
N ALA A 74 -2.06 0.16 -3.65
CA ALA A 74 -2.58 -1.12 -4.08
C ALA A 74 -2.59 -2.14 -2.93
N GLY A 75 -1.52 -2.17 -2.13
CA GLY A 75 -1.41 -3.02 -0.95
C GLY A 75 -2.49 -2.74 0.09
N GLU A 76 -2.70 -1.47 0.43
CA GLU A 76 -3.77 -1.04 1.36
C GLU A 76 -5.16 -1.42 0.85
N ALA A 77 -5.43 -1.18 -0.43
CA ALA A 77 -6.70 -1.55 -1.06
C ALA A 77 -6.93 -3.07 -1.09
N LEU A 78 -5.85 -3.87 -1.30
CA LEU A 78 -5.91 -5.33 -1.21
C LEU A 78 -6.21 -5.82 0.21
N PHE A 79 -5.62 -5.20 1.24
CA PHE A 79 -5.96 -5.50 2.62
C PHE A 79 -7.43 -5.28 2.91
N LEU A 80 -7.95 -4.12 2.48
CA LEU A 80 -9.37 -3.79 2.63
C LEU A 80 -10.25 -4.80 1.91
N LEU A 81 -9.93 -5.12 0.65
CA LEU A 81 -10.64 -6.13 -0.13
C LEU A 81 -10.64 -7.49 0.59
N GLY A 82 -9.51 -7.86 1.21
CA GLY A 82 -9.38 -9.08 2.00
C GLY A 82 -10.32 -9.11 3.21
N ILE A 83 -10.46 -8.00 3.93
CA ILE A 83 -11.39 -7.88 5.06
C ILE A 83 -12.83 -8.07 4.58
N PHE A 84 -13.24 -7.39 3.50
CA PHE A 84 -14.59 -7.51 2.96
C PHE A 84 -14.91 -8.93 2.48
N ARG A 85 -13.95 -9.57 1.78
CA ARG A 85 -14.11 -10.95 1.32
C ARG A 85 -14.21 -11.95 2.47
N PHE A 86 -13.41 -11.74 3.52
CA PHE A 86 -13.47 -12.56 4.73
C PHE A 86 -14.83 -12.43 5.46
N MET A 87 -15.42 -11.23 5.46
CA MET A 87 -16.75 -11.00 6.02
C MET A 87 -17.92 -11.43 5.08
N GLY A 88 -17.62 -12.00 3.93
CA GLY A 88 -18.63 -12.38 2.95
C GLY A 88 -19.30 -11.20 2.24
N ARG A 89 -18.72 -10.00 2.31
CA ARG A 89 -19.26 -8.79 1.67
C ARG A 89 -18.56 -8.51 0.33
N PRO A 90 -19.29 -8.09 -0.71
CA PRO A 90 -18.68 -7.73 -1.98
C PRO A 90 -18.05 -6.33 -1.89
N LEU A 91 -16.75 -6.25 -2.08
CA LEU A 91 -16.07 -5.00 -2.43
C LEU A 91 -15.68 -5.10 -3.92
N PRO A 92 -15.94 -4.06 -4.73
CA PRO A 92 -15.56 -4.08 -6.13
C PRO A 92 -14.04 -4.20 -6.29
N TRP A 93 -13.59 -5.16 -7.08
CA TRP A 93 -12.16 -5.41 -7.33
C TRP A 93 -11.44 -4.22 -7.98
N TRP A 94 -12.16 -3.37 -8.71
CA TRP A 94 -11.63 -2.17 -9.35
C TRP A 94 -11.12 -1.11 -8.37
N THR A 95 -11.46 -1.20 -7.08
CA THR A 95 -10.91 -0.29 -6.04
C THR A 95 -9.39 -0.35 -5.98
N VAL A 96 -8.79 -1.52 -6.21
CA VAL A 96 -7.33 -1.70 -6.20
C VAL A 96 -6.65 -0.95 -7.35
N PRO A 97 -6.98 -1.21 -8.63
CA PRO A 97 -6.34 -0.47 -9.73
C PRO A 97 -6.71 1.01 -9.77
N THR A 98 -7.89 1.39 -9.27
CA THR A 98 -8.29 2.81 -9.23
C THR A 98 -7.45 3.60 -8.22
N SER A 99 -7.27 3.10 -7.01
CA SER A 99 -6.44 3.78 -6.00
C SER A 99 -4.97 3.86 -6.43
N ALA A 100 -4.42 2.75 -6.93
CA ALA A 100 -3.04 2.72 -7.45
C ALA A 100 -2.86 3.65 -8.66
N GLY A 101 -3.80 3.66 -9.60
CA GLY A 101 -3.78 4.51 -10.79
C GLY A 101 -3.91 5.98 -10.46
N LEU A 102 -4.79 6.34 -9.53
CA LEU A 102 -4.99 7.71 -9.10
C LEU A 102 -3.70 8.30 -8.49
N ILE A 103 -3.07 7.57 -7.56
CA ILE A 103 -1.82 8.07 -6.97
C ILE A 103 -0.66 8.09 -7.97
N ALA A 104 -0.63 7.14 -8.91
CA ALA A 104 0.38 7.16 -9.98
C ALA A 104 0.22 8.40 -10.87
N LEU A 105 -1.01 8.77 -11.24
CA LEU A 105 -1.29 9.98 -12.01
C LEU A 105 -0.89 11.25 -11.26
N VAL A 106 -1.31 11.38 -9.99
CA VAL A 106 -0.98 12.54 -9.16
C VAL A 106 0.54 12.66 -8.96
N ASN A 107 1.20 11.56 -8.70
CA ASN A 107 2.65 11.53 -8.50
C ASN A 107 3.42 11.86 -9.79
N THR A 108 2.94 11.36 -10.93
CA THR A 108 3.51 11.71 -12.25
C THR A 108 3.32 13.20 -12.55
N HIS A 109 2.14 13.75 -12.28
CA HIS A 109 1.87 15.18 -12.42
C HIS A 109 2.82 16.02 -11.54
N TYR A 110 3.03 15.61 -10.29
CA TYR A 110 3.99 16.25 -9.39
C TYR A 110 5.39 16.34 -10.00
N TRP A 111 5.89 15.21 -10.55
CA TRP A 111 7.24 15.17 -11.12
C TRP A 111 7.38 15.94 -12.44
N LEU A 112 6.29 16.10 -13.19
CA LEU A 112 6.33 16.78 -14.49
C LEU A 112 6.10 18.30 -14.39
N PHE A 113 5.32 18.75 -13.42
CA PHE A 113 4.79 20.13 -13.45
C PHE A 113 5.03 20.96 -12.18
N ASP A 114 4.83 20.42 -10.99
CA ASP A 114 4.68 21.24 -9.79
C ASP A 114 5.86 21.22 -8.83
N GLY A 115 6.50 20.08 -8.64
CA GLY A 115 7.55 19.90 -7.63
C GLY A 115 7.10 20.18 -6.18
N ASN A 116 5.79 20.38 -5.92
CA ASN A 116 5.25 20.70 -4.60
C ASN A 116 4.98 19.42 -3.80
N SER A 117 5.92 19.07 -2.91
CA SER A 117 5.85 17.86 -2.07
C SER A 117 4.66 17.85 -1.10
N ASP A 118 4.23 19.04 -0.63
CA ASP A 118 3.15 19.13 0.37
C ASP A 118 1.80 18.78 -0.27
N PHE A 119 1.59 19.19 -1.52
CA PHE A 119 0.41 18.81 -2.28
C PHE A 119 0.37 17.28 -2.50
N LEU A 120 1.48 16.68 -2.92
CA LEU A 120 1.56 15.23 -3.14
C LEU A 120 1.29 14.45 -1.84
N MET A 121 1.90 14.86 -0.73
CA MET A 121 1.67 14.27 0.58
C MET A 121 0.22 14.43 1.04
N GLY A 122 -0.39 15.58 0.81
CA GLY A 122 -1.79 15.83 1.13
C GLY A 122 -2.73 14.90 0.36
N VAL A 123 -2.51 14.75 -0.95
CA VAL A 123 -3.32 13.84 -1.79
C VAL A 123 -3.12 12.38 -1.38
N TYR A 124 -1.89 11.94 -1.16
CA TYR A 124 -1.61 10.57 -0.69
C TYR A 124 -2.32 10.28 0.62
N SER A 125 -2.16 11.14 1.62
CA SER A 125 -2.79 10.99 2.94
C SER A 125 -4.31 10.99 2.86
N THR A 126 -4.89 11.79 1.96
CA THR A 126 -6.33 11.83 1.74
C THR A 126 -6.84 10.51 1.15
N ILE A 127 -6.19 9.99 0.11
CA ILE A 127 -6.59 8.73 -0.52
C ILE A 127 -6.41 7.57 0.47
N ALA A 128 -5.26 7.47 1.14
CA ALA A 128 -4.99 6.44 2.14
C ALA A 128 -5.96 6.51 3.32
N GLY A 129 -6.36 7.72 3.76
CA GLY A 129 -7.35 7.92 4.81
C GLY A 129 -8.78 7.58 4.40
N LEU A 130 -9.15 7.80 3.14
CA LEU A 130 -10.49 7.49 2.64
C LEU A 130 -10.74 5.97 2.53
N LEU A 131 -9.72 5.17 2.25
CA LEU A 131 -9.86 3.72 2.15
C LEU A 131 -10.43 3.08 3.44
N PRO A 132 -9.87 3.31 4.65
CA PRO A 132 -10.45 2.78 5.88
C PRO A 132 -11.79 3.42 6.25
N VAL A 133 -12.03 4.69 5.90
CA VAL A 133 -13.34 5.34 6.14
C VAL A 133 -14.43 4.68 5.32
N GLN A 134 -14.17 4.33 4.07
CA GLN A 134 -15.09 3.53 3.27
C GLN A 134 -15.38 2.17 3.90
N ALA A 135 -14.37 1.55 4.52
CA ALA A 135 -14.57 0.29 5.23
C ALA A 135 -15.55 0.43 6.41
N ILE A 136 -15.38 1.49 7.22
CA ILE A 136 -16.24 1.76 8.38
C ILE A 136 -17.69 2.05 7.93
N TRP A 137 -17.87 2.73 6.82
CA TRP A 137 -19.20 3.09 6.29
C TRP A 137 -19.96 1.89 5.71
N LEU A 138 -19.25 0.85 5.31
CA LEU A 138 -19.81 -0.36 4.72
C LEU A 138 -19.98 -1.50 5.75
N LEU A 139 -19.46 -1.32 6.98
CA LEU A 139 -19.66 -2.22 8.11
C LEU A 139 -20.98 -1.97 8.82
#